data_8c50e63c3fed75eaeb3456b1d340f463
#
_entry.id   8c50e63c3fed75eaeb3456b1d340f463
#
_cell.length_a   1.000
_cell.length_b   1.000
_cell.length_c   1.000
_cell.angle_alpha   90.00
_cell.angle_beta   90.00
_cell.angle_gamma   90.00
#
_symmetry.space_group_name_H-M   'P 1'
#
loop_
_entity.id
_entity.type
_entity.pdbx_description
1 polymer ?
#
loop_
_entity_poly.entity_id
_entity_poly.type
_entity_poly.pdbx_seq_one_letter_code
_entity_poly.pdbx_strand_id
1 'polypeptide(L)'
;MGMTMTQKILADHAGLESVTAGQLINAKLDMVLGNDVTSPVAINVMEKFGKDKVFDKTRISLVMDHFTPNKDIQSAQNCKQVREFAARHGILHYYDVGKMGIEHALLPEQGIVTCGDCIIGADSHTCTYGALGAFSTGVGSTDMAAGMITGMAWFKVPAAIKVVITGEKPEYICGKDVILDIIGRIGVDGALYKSLEFTGDGVKNLSMAVSYTHLRAH
;
A
#
# COMPACT_ATOMS: atom_id res chain seq x y z
N MET A 1 -4.53 9.63 26.34
CA MET A 1 -3.68 10.33 25.35
C MET A 1 -4.33 10.13 23.99
N GLY A 2 -4.40 11.13 23.11
CA GLY A 2 -5.01 10.95 21.77
C GLY A 2 -4.15 10.03 20.91
N MET A 3 -4.79 9.17 20.10
CA MET A 3 -4.11 8.34 19.10
C MET A 3 -3.89 9.12 17.80
N THR A 4 -2.82 8.84 17.09
CA THR A 4 -2.58 9.28 15.71
C THR A 4 -3.58 8.58 14.76
N MET A 5 -3.69 9.05 13.52
CA MET A 5 -4.56 8.42 12.50
C MET A 5 -4.15 6.96 12.27
N THR A 6 -2.86 6.71 12.08
CA THR A 6 -2.31 5.37 11.94
C THR A 6 -2.63 4.47 13.14
N GLN A 7 -2.50 4.98 14.36
CA GLN A 7 -2.83 4.22 15.56
C GLN A 7 -4.32 3.88 15.64
N LYS A 8 -5.21 4.78 15.23
CA LYS A 8 -6.66 4.52 15.19
C LYS A 8 -7.01 3.40 14.22
N ILE A 9 -6.47 3.45 13.00
CA ILE A 9 -6.69 2.42 11.98
C ILE A 9 -6.18 1.07 12.48
N LEU A 10 -4.95 1.02 12.97
CA LEU A 10 -4.35 -0.23 13.46
C LEU A 10 -5.06 -0.79 14.70
N ALA A 11 -5.54 0.07 15.61
CA ALA A 11 -6.32 -0.37 16.78
C ALA A 11 -7.62 -1.04 16.35
N ASP A 12 -8.37 -0.41 15.43
CA ASP A 12 -9.63 -0.94 14.90
C ASP A 12 -9.42 -2.31 14.24
N HIS A 13 -8.42 -2.42 13.36
CA HIS A 13 -8.12 -3.67 12.65
C HIS A 13 -7.54 -4.77 13.54
N ALA A 14 -6.96 -4.40 14.69
CA ALA A 14 -6.52 -5.35 15.72
C ALA A 14 -7.62 -5.71 16.71
N GLY A 15 -8.80 -5.05 16.67
CA GLY A 15 -9.88 -5.22 17.63
C GLY A 15 -9.50 -4.71 19.03
N LEU A 16 -8.68 -3.67 19.12
CA LEU A 16 -8.19 -3.06 20.35
C LEU A 16 -8.78 -1.65 20.51
N GLU A 17 -9.06 -1.24 21.75
CA GLU A 17 -9.53 0.12 22.04
C GLU A 17 -8.44 1.17 21.76
N SER A 18 -7.18 0.81 21.94
CA SER A 18 -6.04 1.70 21.69
C SER A 18 -4.75 0.92 21.47
N VAL A 19 -3.82 1.52 20.76
CA VAL A 19 -2.46 1.01 20.58
C VAL A 19 -1.43 2.11 20.80
N THR A 20 -0.21 1.71 21.11
CA THR A 20 0.91 2.64 21.34
C THR A 20 2.07 2.34 20.39
N ALA A 21 2.87 3.35 20.06
CA ALA A 21 4.06 3.18 19.23
C ALA A 21 4.99 2.11 19.83
N GLY A 22 5.47 1.22 18.99
CA GLY A 22 6.33 0.09 19.38
C GLY A 22 5.58 -1.18 19.78
N GLN A 23 4.27 -1.13 20.01
CA GLN A 23 3.45 -2.30 20.32
C GLN A 23 3.39 -3.25 19.11
N LEU A 24 3.53 -4.56 19.35
CA LEU A 24 3.29 -5.59 18.35
C LEU A 24 1.82 -5.99 18.37
N ILE A 25 1.20 -6.00 17.19
CA ILE A 25 -0.22 -6.34 17.01
C ILE A 25 -0.39 -7.25 15.79
N ASN A 26 -1.49 -8.01 15.77
CA ASN A 26 -2.00 -8.64 14.56
C ASN A 26 -3.23 -7.86 14.10
N ALA A 27 -3.24 -7.43 12.85
CA ALA A 27 -4.34 -6.66 12.28
C ALA A 27 -4.98 -7.40 11.10
N LYS A 28 -6.28 -7.27 10.95
CA LYS A 28 -7.04 -7.73 9.77
C LYS A 28 -6.68 -6.84 8.59
N LEU A 29 -6.66 -7.42 7.40
CA LEU A 29 -6.38 -6.73 6.16
C LEU A 29 -7.67 -6.48 5.37
N ASP A 30 -7.83 -5.27 4.87
CA ASP A 30 -8.91 -4.94 3.92
C ASP A 30 -8.51 -5.27 2.51
N MET A 31 -7.22 -5.06 2.17
CA MET A 31 -6.72 -5.35 0.84
C MET A 31 -5.28 -5.87 0.87
N VAL A 32 -5.02 -6.88 0.05
CA VAL A 32 -3.68 -7.35 -0.29
C VAL A 32 -3.47 -7.10 -1.77
N LEU A 33 -2.45 -6.32 -2.12
CA LEU A 33 -2.18 -6.01 -3.52
C LEU A 33 -0.83 -6.53 -4.01
N GLY A 34 -0.81 -6.81 -5.30
CA GLY A 34 0.39 -7.20 -6.00
C GLY A 34 0.27 -6.97 -7.51
N ASN A 35 1.42 -7.02 -8.15
CA ASN A 35 1.58 -6.81 -9.57
C ASN A 35 2.27 -8.02 -10.24
N ASP A 36 2.54 -7.92 -11.52
CA ASP A 36 3.18 -8.96 -12.32
C ASP A 36 4.67 -9.20 -12.00
N VAL A 37 5.28 -8.36 -11.16
CA VAL A 37 6.65 -8.55 -10.64
C VAL A 37 6.64 -9.35 -9.35
N THR A 38 5.80 -8.96 -8.41
CA THR A 38 5.85 -9.43 -7.01
C THR A 38 4.90 -10.59 -6.74
N SER A 39 3.74 -10.63 -7.41
CA SER A 39 2.75 -11.68 -7.23
C SER A 39 3.25 -13.08 -7.59
N PRO A 40 4.03 -13.30 -8.68
CA PRO A 40 4.59 -14.63 -8.96
C PRO A 40 5.43 -15.19 -7.83
N VAL A 41 6.21 -14.34 -7.16
CA VAL A 41 7.03 -14.74 -6.01
C VAL A 41 6.14 -15.14 -4.83
N ALA A 42 5.11 -14.35 -4.53
CA ALA A 42 4.15 -14.66 -3.46
C ALA A 42 3.37 -15.96 -3.74
N ILE A 43 2.93 -16.18 -4.99
CA ILE A 43 2.25 -17.40 -5.42
C ILE A 43 3.15 -18.62 -5.21
N ASN A 44 4.42 -18.54 -5.62
CA ASN A 44 5.39 -19.62 -5.41
C ASN A 44 5.62 -19.93 -3.91
N VAL A 45 5.56 -18.90 -3.06
CA VAL A 45 5.63 -19.09 -1.60
C VAL A 45 4.38 -19.81 -1.09
N MET A 46 3.19 -19.44 -1.53
CA MET A 46 1.94 -20.14 -1.16
C MET A 46 1.99 -21.63 -1.55
N GLU A 47 2.44 -21.93 -2.77
CA GLU A 47 2.58 -23.31 -3.26
C GLU A 47 3.56 -24.12 -2.42
N LYS A 48 4.72 -23.55 -2.06
CA LYS A 48 5.69 -24.21 -1.17
C LYS A 48 5.13 -24.54 0.21
N PHE A 49 4.23 -23.72 0.73
CA PHE A 49 3.54 -23.98 1.98
C PHE A 49 2.33 -24.94 1.84
N GLY A 50 2.08 -25.44 0.65
CA GLY A 50 0.94 -26.33 0.38
C GLY A 50 -0.42 -25.67 0.64
N LYS A 51 -0.50 -24.34 0.51
CA LYS A 51 -1.71 -23.57 0.72
C LYS A 51 -2.28 -23.14 -0.63
N ASP A 52 -3.46 -23.67 -0.94
CA ASP A 52 -4.17 -23.42 -2.20
C ASP A 52 -5.52 -22.71 -1.97
N LYS A 53 -5.61 -21.92 -0.89
CA LYS A 53 -6.80 -21.12 -0.62
C LYS A 53 -6.40 -19.70 -0.22
N VAL A 54 -7.08 -18.74 -0.79
CA VAL A 54 -7.03 -17.34 -0.37
C VAL A 54 -8.09 -17.09 0.70
N PHE A 55 -7.83 -16.13 1.60
CA PHE A 55 -8.76 -15.80 2.67
C PHE A 55 -10.07 -15.19 2.14
N ASP A 56 -9.97 -14.30 1.18
CA ASP A 56 -11.11 -13.65 0.53
C ASP A 56 -10.71 -13.14 -0.87
N LYS A 57 -11.39 -13.64 -1.89
CA LYS A 57 -11.16 -13.28 -3.29
C LYS A 57 -11.55 -11.84 -3.64
N THR A 58 -12.33 -11.18 -2.79
CA THR A 58 -12.75 -9.79 -2.95
C THR A 58 -11.79 -8.80 -2.30
N ARG A 59 -10.84 -9.30 -1.51
CA ARG A 59 -9.85 -8.51 -0.78
C ARG A 59 -8.41 -8.73 -1.27
N ILE A 60 -8.29 -9.18 -2.49
CA ILE A 60 -7.01 -9.32 -3.19
C ILE A 60 -7.12 -8.58 -4.51
N SER A 61 -6.15 -7.73 -4.80
CA SER A 61 -6.04 -7.03 -6.09
C SER A 61 -4.72 -7.39 -6.77
N LEU A 62 -4.80 -7.75 -8.05
CA LEU A 62 -3.66 -8.12 -8.87
C LEU A 62 -3.69 -7.29 -10.17
N VAL A 63 -2.68 -6.46 -10.38
CA VAL A 63 -2.59 -5.52 -11.51
C VAL A 63 -1.38 -5.84 -12.37
N MET A 64 -1.61 -6.02 -13.67
CA MET A 64 -0.55 -6.34 -14.65
C MET A 64 -0.02 -5.06 -15.28
N ASP A 65 0.81 -4.29 -14.57
CA ASP A 65 1.21 -2.95 -14.99
C ASP A 65 2.73 -2.71 -15.13
N HIS A 66 3.57 -3.59 -14.58
CA HIS A 66 5.02 -3.42 -14.64
C HIS A 66 5.64 -4.07 -15.87
N PHE A 67 5.18 -5.27 -16.26
CA PHE A 67 5.71 -6.05 -17.37
C PHE A 67 4.80 -6.05 -18.60
N THR A 68 3.80 -5.20 -18.61
CA THR A 68 2.87 -5.08 -19.73
C THR A 68 3.07 -3.74 -20.46
N PRO A 69 3.30 -3.72 -21.76
CA PRO A 69 3.45 -4.89 -22.66
C PRO A 69 4.71 -5.70 -22.36
N ASN A 70 4.60 -7.04 -22.48
CA ASN A 70 5.69 -7.93 -22.10
C ASN A 70 6.92 -7.73 -23.00
N LYS A 71 8.07 -7.49 -22.39
CA LYS A 71 9.34 -7.26 -23.09
C LYS A 71 10.07 -8.53 -23.48
N ASP A 72 9.78 -9.65 -22.82
CA ASP A 72 10.45 -10.94 -23.00
C ASP A 72 9.54 -12.09 -22.54
N ILE A 73 10.02 -13.33 -22.77
CA ILE A 73 9.31 -14.57 -22.42
C ILE A 73 9.09 -14.67 -20.90
N GLN A 74 10.06 -14.26 -20.08
CA GLN A 74 9.95 -14.35 -18.63
C GLN A 74 8.84 -13.42 -18.11
N SER A 75 8.77 -12.20 -18.61
CA SER A 75 7.69 -11.26 -18.28
C SER A 75 6.32 -11.83 -18.65
N ALA A 76 6.21 -12.45 -19.84
CA ALA A 76 4.97 -13.10 -20.28
C ALA A 76 4.59 -14.30 -19.40
N GLN A 77 5.56 -15.08 -18.96
CA GLN A 77 5.34 -16.21 -18.04
C GLN A 77 4.86 -15.73 -16.67
N ASN A 78 5.43 -14.65 -16.15
CA ASN A 78 4.98 -14.04 -14.89
C ASN A 78 3.53 -13.57 -14.98
N CYS A 79 3.17 -12.84 -16.03
CA CYS A 79 1.78 -12.42 -16.25
C CYS A 79 0.84 -13.62 -16.40
N LYS A 80 1.27 -14.68 -17.12
CA LYS A 80 0.51 -15.92 -17.27
C LYS A 80 0.25 -16.58 -15.91
N GLN A 81 1.26 -16.72 -15.07
CA GLN A 81 1.14 -17.31 -13.72
C GLN A 81 0.13 -16.55 -12.86
N VAL A 82 0.19 -15.23 -12.86
CA VAL A 82 -0.76 -14.41 -12.10
C VAL A 82 -2.18 -14.54 -12.65
N ARG A 83 -2.34 -14.59 -13.97
CA ARG A 83 -3.65 -14.80 -14.63
C ARG A 83 -4.26 -16.15 -14.25
N GLU A 84 -3.47 -17.21 -14.30
CA GLU A 84 -3.91 -18.56 -13.93
C GLU A 84 -4.27 -18.64 -12.45
N PHE A 85 -3.51 -18.00 -11.58
CA PHE A 85 -3.82 -17.88 -10.16
C PHE A 85 -5.12 -17.11 -9.93
N ALA A 86 -5.28 -15.95 -10.56
CA ALA A 86 -6.49 -15.14 -10.45
C ALA A 86 -7.74 -15.91 -10.90
N ALA A 87 -7.65 -16.62 -12.02
CA ALA A 87 -8.73 -17.46 -12.54
C ALA A 87 -9.06 -18.64 -11.60
N ARG A 88 -8.03 -19.35 -11.08
CA ARG A 88 -8.19 -20.49 -10.17
C ARG A 88 -8.90 -20.10 -8.88
N HIS A 89 -8.56 -18.95 -8.31
CA HIS A 89 -9.13 -18.48 -7.04
C HIS A 89 -10.34 -17.56 -7.22
N GLY A 90 -10.68 -17.20 -8.45
CA GLY A 90 -11.79 -16.29 -8.77
C GLY A 90 -11.57 -14.89 -8.22
N ILE A 91 -10.32 -14.39 -8.23
CA ILE A 91 -9.97 -13.05 -7.73
C ILE A 91 -10.80 -12.00 -8.48
N LEU A 92 -11.52 -11.19 -7.72
CA LEU A 92 -12.45 -10.21 -8.29
C LEU A 92 -11.71 -9.01 -8.92
N HIS A 93 -10.69 -8.52 -8.22
CA HIS A 93 -9.93 -7.34 -8.64
C HIS A 93 -8.66 -7.76 -9.39
N TYR A 94 -8.87 -8.38 -10.54
CA TYR A 94 -7.79 -8.75 -11.46
C TYR A 94 -7.85 -7.86 -12.72
N TYR A 95 -6.75 -7.16 -12.99
CA TYR A 95 -6.63 -6.19 -14.06
C TYR A 95 -5.52 -6.61 -15.03
N ASP A 96 -5.93 -7.27 -16.11
CA ASP A 96 -5.06 -7.71 -17.20
C ASP A 96 -4.98 -6.67 -18.32
N VAL A 97 -4.23 -6.98 -19.36
CA VAL A 97 -4.10 -6.17 -20.58
C VAL A 97 -5.47 -5.73 -21.09
N GLY A 98 -5.61 -4.44 -21.35
CA GLY A 98 -6.85 -3.81 -21.79
C GLY A 98 -7.79 -3.34 -20.66
N LYS A 99 -7.54 -3.76 -19.43
CA LYS A 99 -8.27 -3.29 -18.24
C LYS A 99 -7.34 -2.76 -17.14
N MET A 100 -6.04 -2.89 -17.35
CA MET A 100 -5.03 -2.44 -16.41
C MET A 100 -4.82 -0.93 -16.48
N GLY A 101 -4.19 -0.41 -15.46
CA GLY A 101 -3.62 0.92 -15.34
C GLY A 101 -2.48 0.85 -14.35
N ILE A 102 -1.82 1.95 -14.05
CA ILE A 102 -0.85 2.02 -12.95
C ILE A 102 -1.59 1.67 -11.64
N GLU A 103 -1.16 0.62 -10.94
CA GLU A 103 -1.91 0.06 -9.79
C GLU A 103 -2.27 1.11 -8.75
N HIS A 104 -1.34 1.99 -8.42
CA HIS A 104 -1.55 3.02 -7.40
C HIS A 104 -2.46 4.17 -7.84
N ALA A 105 -2.76 4.32 -9.10
CA ALA A 105 -3.79 5.21 -9.62
C ALA A 105 -5.12 4.46 -9.84
N LEU A 106 -5.04 3.26 -10.43
CA LEU A 106 -6.19 2.46 -10.78
C LEU A 106 -7.04 2.07 -9.56
N LEU A 107 -6.42 1.59 -8.47
CA LEU A 107 -7.17 1.09 -7.32
C LEU A 107 -7.98 2.18 -6.61
N PRO A 108 -7.45 3.39 -6.39
CA PRO A 108 -8.25 4.51 -5.91
C PRO A 108 -9.38 4.94 -6.87
N GLU A 109 -9.09 5.02 -8.16
CA GLU A 109 -10.09 5.40 -9.18
C GLU A 109 -11.26 4.41 -9.25
N GLN A 110 -10.98 3.13 -8.99
CA GLN A 110 -12.01 2.08 -8.90
C GLN A 110 -12.69 1.99 -7.54
N GLY A 111 -12.30 2.81 -6.56
CA GLY A 111 -12.84 2.79 -5.21
C GLY A 111 -12.52 1.50 -4.43
N ILE A 112 -11.46 0.79 -4.80
CA ILE A 112 -11.02 -0.46 -4.17
C ILE A 112 -10.26 -0.17 -2.87
N VAL A 113 -9.60 0.97 -2.82
CA VAL A 113 -8.83 1.46 -1.68
C VAL A 113 -9.47 2.73 -1.16
N THR A 114 -9.79 2.77 0.13
CA THR A 114 -10.50 3.88 0.75
C THR A 114 -9.86 4.35 2.06
N CYS A 115 -10.38 5.46 2.61
CA CYS A 115 -9.94 5.97 3.90
C CYS A 115 -10.26 4.98 5.01
N GLY A 116 -9.30 4.76 5.90
CA GLY A 116 -9.45 3.87 7.04
C GLY A 116 -9.02 2.43 6.78
N ASP A 117 -8.77 2.04 5.53
CA ASP A 117 -8.35 0.68 5.18
C ASP A 117 -6.97 0.33 5.76
N CYS A 118 -6.77 -0.96 6.05
CA CYS A 118 -5.48 -1.56 6.37
C CYS A 118 -5.00 -2.42 5.20
N ILE A 119 -3.94 -1.97 4.52
CA ILE A 119 -3.51 -2.49 3.23
C ILE A 119 -2.06 -2.93 3.29
N ILE A 120 -1.76 -4.09 2.69
CA ILE A 120 -0.40 -4.50 2.38
C ILE A 120 -0.23 -4.76 0.89
N GLY A 121 0.96 -4.53 0.38
CA GLY A 121 1.34 -4.90 -0.98
C GLY A 121 2.82 -5.24 -1.06
N ALA A 122 3.21 -6.06 -2.01
CA ALA A 122 4.62 -6.37 -2.21
C ALA A 122 5.30 -5.38 -3.18
N ASP A 123 4.79 -4.17 -3.25
CA ASP A 123 5.35 -3.05 -4.01
C ASP A 123 5.87 -1.96 -3.08
N SER A 124 6.99 -1.34 -3.45
CA SER A 124 7.65 -0.30 -2.64
C SER A 124 6.84 1.01 -2.55
N HIS A 125 5.85 1.23 -3.44
CA HIS A 125 4.99 2.40 -3.45
C HIS A 125 3.63 2.16 -2.78
N THR A 126 3.42 1.00 -2.15
CA THR A 126 2.15 0.67 -1.48
C THR A 126 1.74 1.69 -0.44
N CYS A 127 2.69 2.35 0.23
CA CYS A 127 2.42 3.41 1.21
C CYS A 127 1.69 4.64 0.63
N THR A 128 1.61 4.78 -0.69
CA THR A 128 0.92 5.88 -1.39
C THR A 128 -0.53 6.07 -0.94
N TYR A 129 -1.24 5.01 -0.59
CA TYR A 129 -2.64 5.10 -0.15
C TYR A 129 -2.83 5.78 1.22
N GLY A 130 -1.74 6.03 1.94
CA GLY A 130 -1.74 6.94 3.10
C GLY A 130 -2.26 8.33 2.76
N ALA A 131 -2.10 8.79 1.52
CA ALA A 131 -2.68 10.05 1.03
C ALA A 131 -4.21 10.07 1.03
N LEU A 132 -4.83 8.90 0.95
CA LEU A 132 -6.29 8.73 1.08
C LEU A 132 -6.75 8.55 2.54
N GLY A 133 -5.81 8.51 3.48
CA GLY A 133 -6.10 8.24 4.88
C GLY A 133 -6.21 6.74 5.21
N ALA A 134 -5.62 5.86 4.40
CA ALA A 134 -5.44 4.46 4.72
C ALA A 134 -4.13 4.22 5.49
N PHE A 135 -4.06 3.14 6.28
CA PHE A 135 -2.79 2.57 6.68
C PHE A 135 -2.35 1.59 5.61
N SER A 136 -1.30 1.94 4.89
CA SER A 136 -0.83 1.15 3.76
C SER A 136 0.68 1.04 3.77
N THR A 137 1.21 -0.17 3.58
CA THR A 137 2.65 -0.40 3.65
C THR A 137 3.12 -1.50 2.69
N GLY A 138 4.34 -1.29 2.16
CA GLY A 138 5.04 -2.32 1.40
C GLY A 138 5.57 -3.43 2.32
N VAL A 139 5.44 -4.67 1.87
CA VAL A 139 5.92 -5.87 2.58
C VAL A 139 6.67 -6.79 1.62
N GLY A 140 7.41 -7.75 2.15
CA GLY A 140 8.03 -8.80 1.34
C GLY A 140 6.99 -9.74 0.72
N SER A 141 7.35 -10.38 -0.39
CA SER A 141 6.45 -11.33 -1.07
C SER A 141 6.02 -12.50 -0.18
N THR A 142 6.81 -12.86 0.83
CA THR A 142 6.45 -13.88 1.83
C THR A 142 5.32 -13.39 2.74
N ASP A 143 5.40 -12.14 3.21
CA ASP A 143 4.36 -11.53 4.03
C ASP A 143 3.08 -11.29 3.21
N MET A 144 3.23 -10.90 1.93
CA MET A 144 2.11 -10.82 1.00
C MET A 144 1.41 -12.17 0.86
N ALA A 145 2.16 -13.25 0.67
CA ALA A 145 1.62 -14.62 0.60
C ALA A 145 0.87 -15.00 1.88
N ALA A 146 1.45 -14.70 3.05
CA ALA A 146 0.81 -14.91 4.34
C ALA A 146 -0.49 -14.11 4.46
N GLY A 147 -0.49 -12.84 4.05
CA GLY A 147 -1.67 -11.98 3.98
C GLY A 147 -2.76 -12.54 3.08
N MET A 148 -2.42 -13.02 1.88
CA MET A 148 -3.37 -13.65 0.94
C MET A 148 -3.99 -14.93 1.51
N ILE A 149 -3.25 -15.69 2.34
CA ILE A 149 -3.75 -16.92 2.96
C ILE A 149 -4.63 -16.62 4.18
N THR A 150 -4.21 -15.70 5.04
CA THR A 150 -4.77 -15.52 6.39
C THR A 150 -5.71 -14.33 6.52
N GLY A 151 -5.60 -13.34 5.65
CA GLY A 151 -6.27 -12.04 5.80
C GLY A 151 -5.74 -11.20 6.97
N MET A 152 -4.57 -11.53 7.48
CA MET A 152 -3.95 -10.92 8.66
C MET A 152 -2.49 -10.59 8.39
N ALA A 153 -2.00 -9.54 9.02
CA ALA A 153 -0.58 -9.25 9.10
C ALA A 153 -0.21 -8.77 10.51
N TRP A 154 1.02 -9.02 10.91
CA TRP A 154 1.56 -8.47 12.14
C TRP A 154 2.23 -7.12 11.87
N PHE A 155 2.07 -6.19 12.78
CA PHE A 155 2.71 -4.89 12.70
C PHE A 155 3.33 -4.49 14.03
N LYS A 156 4.47 -3.82 13.96
CA LYS A 156 4.95 -3.00 15.04
C LYS A 156 4.38 -1.59 14.82
N VAL A 157 3.49 -1.16 15.67
CA VAL A 157 2.83 0.15 15.57
C VAL A 157 3.90 1.26 15.41
N PRO A 158 3.89 2.03 14.31
CA PRO A 158 4.93 3.02 14.06
C PRO A 158 4.77 4.24 14.99
N ALA A 159 5.90 4.86 15.30
CA ALA A 159 5.89 6.23 15.82
C ALA A 159 5.50 7.19 14.68
N ALA A 160 4.86 8.30 15.02
CA ALA A 160 4.44 9.30 14.04
C ALA A 160 5.34 10.53 14.05
N ILE A 161 5.63 11.04 12.85
CA ILE A 161 6.20 12.38 12.64
C ILE A 161 5.06 13.26 12.17
N LYS A 162 4.80 14.35 12.89
CA LYS A 162 3.82 15.35 12.50
C LYS A 162 4.49 16.41 11.63
N VAL A 163 4.04 16.53 10.40
CA VAL A 163 4.46 17.56 9.45
C VAL A 163 3.40 18.65 9.40
N VAL A 164 3.74 19.85 9.85
CA VAL A 164 2.82 20.99 9.85
C VAL A 164 3.17 21.91 8.68
N ILE A 165 2.28 21.99 7.69
CA ILE A 165 2.42 22.87 6.53
C ILE A 165 1.54 24.09 6.75
N THR A 166 2.15 25.28 6.75
CA THR A 166 1.47 26.54 7.01
C THR A 166 1.68 27.54 5.86
N GLY A 167 0.72 28.44 5.70
CA GLY A 167 0.77 29.47 4.69
C GLY A 167 0.23 29.04 3.33
N GLU A 168 0.34 29.94 2.35
CA GLU A 168 -0.14 29.72 1.00
C GLU A 168 0.97 29.14 0.11
N LYS A 169 0.57 28.24 -0.77
CA LYS A 169 1.47 27.63 -1.76
C LYS A 169 1.82 28.69 -2.83
N PRO A 170 3.11 29.02 -3.06
CA PRO A 170 3.50 29.89 -4.16
C PRO A 170 3.04 29.32 -5.52
N GLU A 171 2.86 30.22 -6.48
CA GLU A 171 2.64 29.85 -7.88
C GLU A 171 3.71 28.91 -8.36
N TYR A 172 3.69 28.06 -9.17
CA TYR A 172 4.72 27.11 -9.67
C TYR A 172 5.26 26.07 -8.67
N ILE A 173 4.93 26.13 -7.40
CA ILE A 173 5.26 25.07 -6.46
C ILE A 173 4.20 23.97 -6.54
N CYS A 174 4.62 22.74 -6.75
CA CYS A 174 3.75 21.57 -6.70
C CYS A 174 4.08 20.73 -5.45
N GLY A 175 3.32 19.74 -5.18
CA GLY A 175 3.57 18.98 -3.97
C GLY A 175 4.79 18.07 -4.07
N LYS A 176 5.30 17.80 -5.26
CA LYS A 176 6.60 17.16 -5.41
C LYS A 176 7.69 18.02 -4.76
N ASP A 177 7.63 19.34 -4.93
CA ASP A 177 8.58 20.25 -4.30
C ASP A 177 8.44 20.22 -2.79
N VAL A 178 7.21 20.15 -2.28
CA VAL A 178 6.93 20.07 -0.83
C VAL A 178 7.52 18.77 -0.23
N ILE A 179 7.30 17.61 -0.83
CA ILE A 179 7.86 16.37 -0.28
C ILE A 179 9.39 16.32 -0.44
N LEU A 180 9.95 16.86 -1.50
CA LEU A 180 11.40 16.94 -1.68
C LEU A 180 12.04 17.86 -0.63
N ASP A 181 11.41 18.97 -0.28
CA ASP A 181 11.87 19.83 0.83
C ASP A 181 11.81 19.08 2.17
N ILE A 182 10.74 18.37 2.43
CA ILE A 182 10.60 17.56 3.65
C ILE A 182 11.70 16.49 3.72
N ILE A 183 11.91 15.73 2.64
CA ILE A 183 12.97 14.71 2.57
C ILE A 183 14.35 15.35 2.75
N GLY A 184 14.57 16.53 2.14
CA GLY A 184 15.80 17.29 2.32
C GLY A 184 16.08 17.65 3.77
N ARG A 185 15.03 17.89 4.58
CA ARG A 185 15.16 18.23 6.01
C ARG A 185 15.34 17.02 6.92
N ILE A 186 14.61 15.93 6.66
CA ILE A 186 14.64 14.75 7.56
C ILE A 186 15.61 13.66 7.09
N GLY A 187 16.15 13.76 5.88
CA GLY A 187 16.95 12.72 5.22
C GLY A 187 16.10 11.66 4.53
N VAL A 188 16.73 10.85 3.68
CA VAL A 188 16.05 9.81 2.89
C VAL A 188 15.50 8.67 3.77
N ASP A 189 16.06 8.46 4.93
CA ASP A 189 15.69 7.44 5.93
C ASP A 189 15.05 8.04 7.20
N GLY A 190 14.81 9.34 7.23
CA GLY A 190 14.31 10.05 8.42
C GLY A 190 12.95 9.57 8.93
N ALA A 191 12.12 9.01 8.04
CA ALA A 191 10.82 8.42 8.37
C ALA A 191 10.81 6.88 8.35
N LEU A 192 11.98 6.23 8.31
CA LEU A 192 12.06 4.77 8.31
C LEU A 192 11.35 4.17 9.54
N TYR A 193 10.45 3.23 9.31
CA TYR A 193 9.56 2.62 10.31
C TYR A 193 8.69 3.63 11.11
N LYS A 194 8.38 4.77 10.52
CA LYS A 194 7.50 5.79 11.10
C LYS A 194 6.35 6.12 10.14
N SER A 195 5.28 6.68 10.66
CA SER A 195 4.24 7.30 9.84
C SER A 195 4.46 8.81 9.75
N LEU A 196 4.16 9.39 8.59
CA LEU A 196 4.11 10.84 8.41
C LEU A 196 2.65 11.30 8.43
N GLU A 197 2.31 12.21 9.35
CA GLU A 197 0.99 12.83 9.41
C GLU A 197 1.08 14.30 9.00
N PHE A 198 0.47 14.63 7.88
CA PHE A 198 0.44 15.98 7.32
C PHE A 198 -0.75 16.77 7.87
N THR A 199 -0.48 17.98 8.33
CA THR A 199 -1.50 18.86 8.93
C THR A 199 -1.15 20.33 8.68
N GLY A 200 -2.06 21.22 9.06
CA GLY A 200 -1.93 22.65 8.86
C GLY A 200 -2.78 23.17 7.71
N ASP A 201 -2.90 24.48 7.62
CA ASP A 201 -3.72 25.16 6.62
C ASP A 201 -3.17 25.01 5.19
N GLY A 202 -1.85 24.92 5.05
CA GLY A 202 -1.18 24.74 3.77
C GLY A 202 -1.50 23.41 3.07
N VAL A 203 -1.91 22.37 3.84
CA VAL A 203 -2.27 21.05 3.25
C VAL A 203 -3.50 21.17 2.33
N LYS A 204 -4.44 22.07 2.63
CA LYS A 204 -5.66 22.26 1.84
C LYS A 204 -5.41 22.71 0.40
N ASN A 205 -4.24 23.29 0.15
CA ASN A 205 -3.83 23.82 -1.14
C ASN A 205 -3.03 22.80 -1.98
N LEU A 206 -2.82 21.60 -1.46
CA LEU A 206 -2.14 20.51 -2.16
C LEU A 206 -3.16 19.62 -2.86
N SER A 207 -2.89 19.28 -4.12
CA SER A 207 -3.74 18.33 -4.85
C SER A 207 -3.42 16.88 -4.46
N MET A 208 -4.39 15.98 -4.59
CA MET A 208 -4.19 14.55 -4.34
C MET A 208 -3.09 13.94 -5.23
N ALA A 209 -2.99 14.36 -6.47
CA ALA A 209 -1.93 13.91 -7.40
C ALA A 209 -0.52 14.11 -6.85
N VAL A 210 -0.36 15.06 -5.96
CA VAL A 210 0.86 15.40 -5.25
C VAL A 210 1.21 14.38 -4.18
N SER A 211 0.22 13.96 -3.42
CA SER A 211 0.39 13.00 -2.35
C SER A 211 0.72 11.61 -2.90
N TYR A 212 0.19 11.27 -4.09
CA TYR A 212 0.44 9.98 -4.73
C TYR A 212 1.87 9.80 -5.24
N THR A 213 2.52 10.85 -5.68
CA THR A 213 3.77 10.71 -6.41
C THR A 213 4.98 10.45 -5.50
N HIS A 214 4.92 10.66 -4.18
CA HIS A 214 6.13 10.79 -3.37
C HIS A 214 6.09 10.26 -1.94
N LEU A 215 5.09 9.47 -1.54
CA LEU A 215 5.13 8.82 -0.23
C LEU A 215 6.01 7.55 -0.25
N ARG A 216 7.24 7.68 -0.71
CA ARG A 216 8.33 6.77 -0.36
C ARG A 216 8.86 7.16 1.03
N ALA A 217 8.04 7.06 2.05
CA ALA A 217 8.53 6.99 3.42
C ALA A 217 8.65 5.50 3.76
N HIS A 218 9.84 4.98 3.55
CA HIS A 218 10.21 3.64 3.95
C HIS A 218 10.40 3.57 5.47
#